data_ed9b7944865278d00338e6d84420ba22
#
_entry.id   ed9b7944865278d00338e6d84420ba22
#
_cell.length_a   1.000
_cell.length_b   1.000
_cell.length_c   1.000
_cell.angle_alpha   90.00
_cell.angle_beta   90.00
_cell.angle_gamma   90.00
#
_symmetry.space_group_name_H-M   'P 1'
#
loop_
_entity.id
_entity.type
_entity.pdbx_description
1 polymer ?
#
loop_
_entity_poly.entity_id
_entity_poly.type
_entity_poly.pdbx_seq_one_letter_code
_entity_poly.pdbx_strand_id
1 'polypeptide(L)'
;MDNRNPKVTDALRHDVEASWHRFLDLYEPLRPELYRYCRHLTRSPWDADDLVQDALFRAFARLGCMNEMPGNPRAWLFRIASNLWIDRVRAQKPEPEPDPQRASSREPRAVREAAGTLLSRLSPQERAAVVLKEAFNFTLEEIAEALSTTQGTVKSALHRGRGKLIEPVYQVEASPKPAVLDAFCAAFNAGDVDRLTSLLLDTAEIEVVRVHTEYGPEAARRGGFQGMLFGTRRLADPARLAGLDPAFFRNVLPQVPRVELRLHRGEWLLVHWYAHSDGDAVRAITRVEADGDRLTRVRNYFYTPDVLGEICAELQLPFRSNGYRYWKEA
;
A
#
# COMPACT_ATOMS: atom_id res chain seq x y z
N MET A 1 -30.35 5.21 25.50
CA MET A 1 -30.72 6.35 24.61
C MET A 1 -29.77 6.32 23.44
N ASP A 2 -30.11 5.59 22.38
CA ASP A 2 -29.32 5.54 21.13
C ASP A 2 -29.97 6.52 20.14
N ASN A 3 -29.52 7.76 20.16
CA ASN A 3 -30.05 8.84 19.31
C ASN A 3 -29.16 9.08 18.10
N ARG A 4 -28.70 8.03 17.46
CA ARG A 4 -28.03 8.11 16.16
C ARG A 4 -29.11 8.24 15.07
N ASN A 5 -29.40 9.49 14.69
CA ASN A 5 -30.25 9.75 13.53
C ASN A 5 -29.52 9.25 12.26
N PRO A 6 -29.97 8.15 11.63
CA PRO A 6 -29.26 7.56 10.49
C PRO A 6 -29.13 8.55 9.32
N LYS A 7 -30.08 9.45 9.13
CA LYS A 7 -30.01 10.49 8.08
C LYS A 7 -28.86 11.49 8.28
N VAL A 8 -28.57 11.86 9.54
CA VAL A 8 -27.46 12.77 9.86
C VAL A 8 -26.13 12.07 9.64
N THR A 9 -26.03 10.80 10.01
CA THR A 9 -24.82 9.99 9.81
C THR A 9 -24.53 9.77 8.33
N ASP A 10 -25.56 9.52 7.51
CA ASP A 10 -25.40 9.35 6.06
C ASP A 10 -25.02 10.66 5.37
N ALA A 11 -25.62 11.81 5.76
CA ALA A 11 -25.24 13.11 5.24
C ALA A 11 -23.78 13.43 5.56
N LEU A 12 -23.35 13.24 6.81
CA LEU A 12 -21.98 13.45 7.23
C LEU A 12 -21.00 12.56 6.44
N ARG A 13 -21.34 11.28 6.26
CA ARG A 13 -20.53 10.35 5.46
C ARG A 13 -20.35 10.87 4.04
N HIS A 14 -21.41 11.30 3.40
CA HIS A 14 -21.38 11.83 2.03
C HIS A 14 -20.52 13.11 1.93
N ASP A 15 -20.66 14.04 2.87
CA ASP A 15 -19.87 15.28 2.89
C ASP A 15 -18.36 14.99 3.08
N VAL A 16 -18.00 14.04 3.95
CA VAL A 16 -16.62 13.60 4.16
C VAL A 16 -16.09 12.95 2.89
N GLU A 17 -16.86 12.08 2.25
CA GLU A 17 -16.50 11.41 1.01
C GLU A 17 -16.25 12.42 -0.12
N ALA A 18 -17.18 13.35 -0.34
CA ALA A 18 -17.03 14.42 -1.34
C ALA A 18 -15.82 15.32 -1.05
N SER A 19 -15.54 15.63 0.22
CA SER A 19 -14.36 16.41 0.61
C SER A 19 -13.06 15.65 0.37
N TRP A 20 -13.06 14.34 0.63
CA TRP A 20 -11.92 13.46 0.35
C TRP A 20 -11.64 13.38 -1.16
N HIS A 21 -12.65 13.26 -2.00
CA HIS A 21 -12.48 13.25 -3.44
C HIS A 21 -11.89 14.56 -3.97
N ARG A 22 -12.40 15.71 -3.52
CA ARG A 22 -11.82 17.04 -3.88
C ARG A 22 -10.37 17.18 -3.43
N PHE A 23 -10.03 16.67 -2.26
CA PHE A 23 -8.64 16.62 -1.81
C PHE A 23 -7.78 15.76 -2.72
N LEU A 24 -8.25 14.57 -3.09
CA LEU A 24 -7.51 13.68 -3.98
C LEU A 24 -7.32 14.31 -5.37
N ASP A 25 -8.30 15.05 -5.92
CA ASP A 25 -8.15 15.74 -7.21
C ASP A 25 -6.96 16.69 -7.23
N LEU A 26 -6.69 17.35 -6.10
CA LEU A 26 -5.56 18.27 -5.97
C LEU A 26 -4.22 17.56 -5.74
N TYR A 27 -4.21 16.50 -4.94
CA TYR A 27 -2.98 15.88 -4.44
C TYR A 27 -2.59 14.58 -5.17
N GLU A 28 -3.52 13.92 -5.86
CA GLU A 28 -3.25 12.69 -6.62
C GLU A 28 -2.17 12.86 -7.70
N PRO A 29 -2.05 13.99 -8.42
CA PRO A 29 -0.94 14.21 -9.37
C PRO A 29 0.46 14.15 -8.72
N LEU A 30 0.57 14.44 -7.42
CA LEU A 30 1.82 14.37 -6.66
C LEU A 30 2.13 12.96 -6.14
N ARG A 31 1.18 12.05 -6.23
CA ARG A 31 1.27 10.71 -5.64
C ARG A 31 2.40 9.86 -6.20
N PRO A 32 2.64 9.78 -7.53
CA PRO A 32 3.74 8.97 -8.05
C PRO A 32 5.11 9.46 -7.57
N GLU A 33 5.27 10.78 -7.41
CA GLU A 33 6.51 11.35 -6.90
C GLU A 33 6.67 11.09 -5.41
N LEU A 34 5.59 11.25 -4.63
CA LEU A 34 5.57 10.93 -3.21
C LEU A 34 5.83 9.43 -2.97
N TYR A 35 5.27 8.55 -3.80
CA TYR A 35 5.53 7.11 -3.73
C TYR A 35 7.02 6.80 -3.94
N ARG A 36 7.64 7.35 -4.98
CA ARG A 36 9.08 7.17 -5.23
C ARG A 36 9.91 7.64 -4.04
N TYR A 37 9.55 8.76 -3.43
CA TYR A 37 10.20 9.25 -2.22
C TYR A 37 10.06 8.26 -1.06
N CYS A 38 8.83 7.86 -0.75
CA CYS A 38 8.55 6.87 0.30
C CYS A 38 9.26 5.54 0.03
N ARG A 39 9.34 5.14 -1.25
CA ARG A 39 10.04 3.93 -1.70
C ARG A 39 11.54 3.96 -1.39
N HIS A 40 12.18 5.10 -1.59
CA HIS A 40 13.58 5.30 -1.18
C HIS A 40 13.77 5.28 0.34
N LEU A 41 12.78 5.76 1.10
CA LEU A 41 12.84 5.74 2.57
C LEU A 41 12.66 4.33 3.13
N THR A 42 11.60 3.64 2.72
CA THR A 42 11.15 2.37 3.30
C THR A 42 11.81 1.15 2.67
N ARG A 43 12.19 1.23 1.38
CA ARG A 43 12.73 0.16 0.53
C ARG A 43 11.80 -1.00 0.22
N SER A 44 10.63 -0.99 0.79
CA SER A 44 9.56 -1.93 0.53
C SER A 44 8.49 -1.23 -0.31
N PRO A 45 8.04 -1.79 -1.43
CA PRO A 45 6.93 -1.20 -2.21
C PRO A 45 5.66 -1.11 -1.36
N TRP A 46 5.43 -2.07 -0.50
CA TRP A 46 4.28 -2.12 0.39
C TRP A 46 4.31 -1.05 1.46
N ASP A 47 5.43 -0.95 2.18
CA ASP A 47 5.60 0.06 3.24
C ASP A 47 5.64 1.48 2.64
N ALA A 48 6.09 1.63 1.39
CA ALA A 48 6.05 2.91 0.68
C ALA A 48 4.61 3.34 0.41
N ASP A 49 3.77 2.42 -0.06
CA ASP A 49 2.36 2.71 -0.31
C ASP A 49 1.60 3.02 0.98
N ASP A 50 1.82 2.24 2.04
CA ASP A 50 1.27 2.50 3.37
C ASP A 50 1.69 3.89 3.89
N LEU A 51 2.95 4.28 3.69
CA LEU A 51 3.45 5.60 4.09
C LEU A 51 2.83 6.74 3.27
N VAL A 52 2.66 6.55 1.96
CA VAL A 52 1.95 7.50 1.08
C VAL A 52 0.50 7.67 1.54
N GLN A 53 -0.18 6.58 1.83
CA GLN A 53 -1.57 6.61 2.30
C GLN A 53 -1.70 7.37 3.62
N ASP A 54 -0.86 7.05 4.59
CA ASP A 54 -0.85 7.76 5.88
C ASP A 54 -0.51 9.25 5.73
N ALA A 55 0.41 9.60 4.82
CA ALA A 55 0.75 10.98 4.53
C ALA A 55 -0.45 11.75 3.96
N LEU A 56 -1.18 11.14 3.01
CA LEU A 56 -2.38 11.73 2.42
C LEU A 56 -3.52 11.88 3.46
N PHE A 57 -3.76 10.85 4.28
CA PHE A 57 -4.75 10.95 5.35
C PHE A 57 -4.39 12.02 6.39
N ARG A 58 -3.12 12.09 6.77
CA ARG A 58 -2.63 13.12 7.71
C ARG A 58 -2.73 14.52 7.09
N ALA A 59 -2.46 14.66 5.81
CA ALA A 59 -2.62 15.91 5.08
C ALA A 59 -4.08 16.34 5.04
N PHE A 60 -4.99 15.44 4.67
CA PHE A 60 -6.42 15.71 4.66
C PHE A 60 -6.95 16.16 6.01
N ALA A 61 -6.61 15.42 7.08
CA ALA A 61 -7.02 15.76 8.43
C ALA A 61 -6.48 17.15 8.88
N ARG A 62 -5.24 17.48 8.49
CA ARG A 62 -4.63 18.78 8.86
C ARG A 62 -5.25 19.93 8.10
N LEU A 63 -5.64 19.76 6.84
CA LEU A 63 -6.29 20.83 6.07
C LEU A 63 -7.56 21.34 6.73
N GLY A 64 -8.33 20.48 7.38
CA GLY A 64 -9.52 20.87 8.14
C GLY A 64 -9.25 21.76 9.36
N CYS A 65 -7.99 21.85 9.80
CA CYS A 65 -7.56 22.64 10.95
C CYS A 65 -6.63 23.81 10.57
N MET A 66 -6.41 24.06 9.28
CA MET A 66 -5.54 25.12 8.79
C MET A 66 -6.35 26.34 8.36
N ASN A 67 -5.87 27.53 8.70
CA ASN A 67 -6.50 28.78 8.27
C ASN A 67 -6.14 29.13 6.81
N GLU A 68 -4.99 28.65 6.32
CA GLU A 68 -4.50 28.91 4.97
C GLU A 68 -3.95 27.65 4.32
N MET A 69 -4.10 27.56 3.01
CA MET A 69 -3.52 26.45 2.23
C MET A 69 -1.98 26.52 2.23
N PRO A 70 -1.30 25.37 2.24
CA PRO A 70 0.16 25.34 2.11
C PRO A 70 0.63 26.05 0.84
N GLY A 71 1.55 26.99 0.95
CA GLY A 71 2.10 27.72 -0.20
C GLY A 71 2.83 26.79 -1.20
N ASN A 72 3.39 25.69 -0.71
CA ASN A 72 3.98 24.63 -1.55
C ASN A 72 3.41 23.26 -1.14
N PRO A 73 2.34 22.79 -1.82
CA PRO A 73 1.69 21.51 -1.52
C PRO A 73 2.62 20.30 -1.62
N ARG A 74 3.57 20.33 -2.58
CA ARG A 74 4.58 19.28 -2.77
C ARG A 74 5.49 19.18 -1.54
N ALA A 75 6.16 20.27 -1.17
CA ALA A 75 7.06 20.30 0.00
C ALA A 75 6.32 19.91 1.29
N TRP A 76 5.08 20.35 1.43
CA TRP A 76 4.22 20.05 2.58
C TRP A 76 3.90 18.54 2.71
N LEU A 77 3.54 17.87 1.60
CA LEU A 77 3.32 16.41 1.61
C LEU A 77 4.60 15.65 1.94
N PHE A 78 5.72 16.04 1.35
CA PHE A 78 7.01 15.40 1.62
C PHE A 78 7.44 15.58 3.08
N ARG A 79 7.15 16.73 3.69
CA ARG A 79 7.35 16.97 5.13
C ARG A 79 6.51 16.00 5.97
N ILE A 80 5.23 15.83 5.63
CA ILE A 80 4.36 14.91 6.36
C ILE A 80 4.89 13.47 6.27
N ALA A 81 5.23 13.00 5.07
CA ALA A 81 5.77 11.67 4.87
C ALA A 81 7.11 11.46 5.61
N SER A 82 8.02 12.46 5.55
CA SER A 82 9.30 12.41 6.26
C SER A 82 9.12 12.23 7.76
N ASN A 83 8.24 13.04 8.36
CA ASN A 83 7.99 13.01 9.80
C ASN A 83 7.35 11.67 10.21
N LEU A 84 6.34 11.19 9.47
CA LEU A 84 5.71 9.90 9.73
C LEU A 84 6.73 8.76 9.66
N TRP A 85 7.61 8.77 8.66
CA TRP A 85 8.63 7.73 8.53
C TRP A 85 9.67 7.80 9.65
N ILE A 86 10.18 9.00 9.98
CA ILE A 86 11.14 9.19 11.07
C ILE A 86 10.54 8.73 12.40
N ASP A 87 9.28 9.07 12.66
CA ASP A 87 8.58 8.65 13.89
C ASP A 87 8.38 7.13 13.93
N ARG A 88 8.03 6.49 12.82
CA ARG A 88 7.95 5.02 12.74
C ARG A 88 9.29 4.35 13.05
N VAL A 89 10.38 4.84 12.47
CA VAL A 89 11.71 4.27 12.70
C VAL A 89 12.16 4.49 14.15
N ARG A 90 11.84 5.64 14.75
CA ARG A 90 12.14 5.92 16.17
C ARG A 90 11.33 5.05 17.12
N ALA A 91 10.05 4.78 16.81
CA ALA A 91 9.21 3.90 17.59
C ALA A 91 9.64 2.43 17.51
N GLN A 92 10.35 2.05 16.44
CA GLN A 92 10.92 0.72 16.22
C GLN A 92 12.29 0.53 16.90
N LYS A 93 12.59 1.25 18.01
CA LYS A 93 13.80 0.97 18.79
C LYS A 93 13.88 -0.53 19.06
N PRO A 94 15.09 -1.16 18.93
CA PRO A 94 15.22 -2.57 19.29
C PRO A 94 14.81 -2.71 20.76
N GLU A 95 13.78 -3.56 21.01
CA GLU A 95 13.64 -4.15 22.33
C GLU A 95 14.95 -4.85 22.67
N PRO A 96 15.41 -4.81 23.93
CA PRO A 96 16.57 -5.59 24.36
C PRO A 96 16.35 -7.04 23.90
N GLU A 97 17.42 -7.68 23.38
CA GLU A 97 17.38 -9.03 22.80
C GLU A 97 16.47 -9.95 23.61
N PRO A 98 15.43 -10.54 22.99
CA PRO A 98 14.60 -11.50 23.69
C PRO A 98 15.44 -12.74 24.00
N ASP A 99 15.27 -13.24 25.21
CA ASP A 99 15.79 -14.52 25.69
C ASP A 99 15.66 -15.60 24.59
N PRO A 100 16.75 -16.25 24.16
CA PRO A 100 16.76 -17.24 23.07
C PRO A 100 15.74 -18.37 23.22
N GLN A 101 15.20 -18.59 24.42
CA GLN A 101 14.22 -19.64 24.71
C GLN A 101 12.77 -19.28 24.41
N ARG A 102 12.45 -18.03 23.97
CA ARG A 102 11.08 -17.60 23.61
C ARG A 102 10.89 -17.25 22.12
N ALA A 103 11.84 -17.61 21.27
CA ALA A 103 11.76 -17.39 19.83
C ALA A 103 10.95 -18.51 19.14
N SER A 104 9.65 -18.60 19.43
CA SER A 104 8.72 -19.30 18.57
C SER A 104 7.66 -18.32 18.06
N SER A 105 7.56 -18.19 16.75
CA SER A 105 6.52 -17.49 16.00
C SER A 105 6.53 -15.95 16.01
N ARG A 106 7.62 -15.30 15.67
CA ARG A 106 7.57 -13.94 15.14
C ARG A 106 8.21 -13.92 13.76
N GLU A 107 7.43 -13.44 12.79
CA GLU A 107 7.72 -13.32 11.38
C GLU A 107 9.11 -12.78 11.02
N PRO A 108 9.59 -13.04 9.79
CA PRO A 108 10.89 -12.63 9.27
C PRO A 108 10.96 -11.12 8.98
N ARG A 109 10.81 -10.29 10.01
CA ARG A 109 11.07 -8.85 9.95
C ARG A 109 12.56 -8.58 9.68
N ALA A 110 13.43 -9.46 10.19
CA ALA A 110 14.87 -9.43 9.96
C ALA A 110 15.25 -9.67 8.48
N VAL A 111 14.45 -10.42 7.73
CA VAL A 111 14.70 -10.68 6.30
C VAL A 111 14.41 -9.43 5.44
N ARG A 112 13.46 -8.58 5.84
CA ARG A 112 13.21 -7.29 5.15
C ARG A 112 14.32 -6.26 5.40
N GLU A 113 15.02 -6.34 6.53
CA GLU A 113 16.13 -5.45 6.85
C GLU A 113 17.45 -5.88 6.21
N ALA A 114 17.61 -7.15 5.88
CA ALA A 114 18.83 -7.70 5.30
C ALA A 114 19.07 -7.33 3.83
N ALA A 115 18.07 -6.84 3.09
CA ALA A 115 18.24 -6.29 1.74
C ALA A 115 18.98 -4.94 1.81
N GLY A 116 20.20 -4.97 2.34
CA GLY A 116 21.00 -3.80 2.65
C GLY A 116 21.51 -3.07 1.42
N THR A 117 20.88 -1.96 1.08
CA THR A 117 21.44 -0.95 0.17
C THR A 117 22.21 0.09 0.99
N LEU A 118 23.02 0.90 0.30
CA LEU A 118 23.79 2.04 0.82
C LEU A 118 23.05 2.88 1.88
N LEU A 119 21.74 3.04 1.70
CA LEU A 119 20.92 3.87 2.58
C LEU A 119 20.61 3.23 3.96
N SER A 120 20.87 1.93 4.19
CA SER A 120 20.58 1.28 5.49
C SER A 120 21.46 1.77 6.63
N ARG A 121 22.67 2.21 6.30
CA ARG A 121 23.63 2.73 7.26
C ARG A 121 23.37 4.18 7.66
N LEU A 122 22.43 4.84 6.99
CA LEU A 122 22.04 6.20 7.28
C LEU A 122 21.02 6.25 8.41
N SER A 123 21.18 7.23 9.31
CA SER A 123 20.10 7.56 10.22
C SER A 123 18.84 7.98 9.43
N PRO A 124 17.65 7.92 10.01
CA PRO A 124 16.42 8.34 9.33
C PRO A 124 16.52 9.75 8.74
N GLN A 125 17.04 10.70 9.49
CA GLN A 125 17.23 12.07 9.01
C GLN A 125 18.25 12.19 7.88
N GLU A 126 19.40 11.49 7.98
CA GLU A 126 20.42 11.48 6.92
C GLU A 126 19.85 10.88 5.63
N ARG A 127 19.11 9.78 5.73
CA ARG A 127 18.46 9.16 4.57
C ARG A 127 17.45 10.10 3.89
N ALA A 128 16.54 10.69 4.67
CA ALA A 128 15.58 11.63 4.14
C ALA A 128 16.26 12.84 3.45
N ALA A 129 17.29 13.43 4.09
CA ALA A 129 18.01 14.56 3.52
C ALA A 129 18.73 14.19 2.21
N VAL A 130 19.42 13.05 2.15
CA VAL A 130 20.12 12.58 0.94
C VAL A 130 19.11 12.34 -0.18
N VAL A 131 18.02 11.62 0.10
CA VAL A 131 17.00 11.31 -0.92
C VAL A 131 16.35 12.59 -1.46
N LEU A 132 15.93 13.52 -0.59
CA LEU A 132 15.35 14.81 -1.00
C LEU A 132 16.32 15.60 -1.88
N LYS A 133 17.62 15.61 -1.56
CA LYS A 133 18.62 16.34 -2.32
C LYS A 133 18.94 15.70 -3.65
N GLU A 134 19.30 14.41 -3.64
CA GLU A 134 19.90 13.75 -4.80
C GLU A 134 18.86 13.21 -5.80
N ALA A 135 17.70 12.76 -5.30
CA ALA A 135 16.67 12.16 -6.14
C ALA A 135 15.53 13.13 -6.51
N PHE A 136 15.30 14.16 -5.70
CA PHE A 136 14.16 15.08 -5.87
C PHE A 136 14.56 16.55 -6.04
N ASN A 137 15.86 16.86 -6.04
CA ASN A 137 16.41 18.19 -6.31
C ASN A 137 15.88 19.31 -5.37
N PHE A 138 15.52 18.95 -4.13
CA PHE A 138 15.11 19.95 -3.14
C PHE A 138 16.29 20.87 -2.79
N THR A 139 16.00 22.14 -2.55
CA THR A 139 16.96 23.09 -2.01
C THR A 139 17.27 22.76 -0.55
N LEU A 140 18.37 23.29 -0.01
CA LEU A 140 18.69 23.10 1.42
C LEU A 140 17.63 23.70 2.35
N GLU A 141 16.98 24.75 1.90
CA GLU A 141 15.88 25.40 2.61
C GLU A 141 14.64 24.53 2.65
N GLU A 142 14.19 24.03 1.50
CA GLU A 142 13.07 23.10 1.41
C GLU A 142 13.31 21.81 2.22
N ILE A 143 14.54 21.29 2.20
CA ILE A 143 14.91 20.12 3.02
C ILE A 143 14.86 20.46 4.52
N ALA A 144 15.34 21.63 4.91
CA ALA A 144 15.30 22.09 6.29
C ALA A 144 13.84 22.23 6.78
N GLU A 145 12.97 22.78 5.94
CA GLU A 145 11.53 22.87 6.19
C GLU A 145 10.90 21.46 6.26
N ALA A 146 11.15 20.60 5.27
CA ALA A 146 10.61 19.25 5.20
C ALA A 146 11.00 18.38 6.40
N LEU A 147 12.21 18.53 6.91
CA LEU A 147 12.73 17.78 8.06
C LEU A 147 12.58 18.51 9.40
N SER A 148 11.90 19.67 9.42
CA SER A 148 11.70 20.52 10.60
C SER A 148 13.03 20.79 11.35
N THR A 149 14.05 21.22 10.60
CA THR A 149 15.42 21.44 11.08
C THR A 149 16.06 22.67 10.46
N THR A 150 17.34 22.89 10.68
CA THR A 150 18.10 24.02 10.11
C THR A 150 18.88 23.60 8.85
N GLN A 151 19.18 24.55 7.96
CA GLN A 151 20.04 24.31 6.80
C GLN A 151 21.43 23.77 7.20
N GLY A 152 21.97 24.22 8.34
CA GLY A 152 23.25 23.73 8.87
C GLY A 152 23.17 22.24 9.25
N THR A 153 22.08 21.82 9.88
CA THR A 153 21.82 20.42 10.19
C THR A 153 21.66 19.59 8.92
N VAL A 154 20.98 20.11 7.89
CA VAL A 154 20.85 19.46 6.57
C VAL A 154 22.21 19.27 5.91
N LYS A 155 23.06 20.32 5.86
CA LYS A 155 24.42 20.22 5.30
C LYS A 155 25.24 19.12 6.01
N SER A 156 25.18 19.08 7.34
CA SER A 156 25.84 18.07 8.15
C SER A 156 25.30 16.65 7.88
N ALA A 157 23.97 16.50 7.75
CA ALA A 157 23.33 15.24 7.43
C ALA A 157 23.73 14.73 6.03
N LEU A 158 23.76 15.62 5.03
CA LEU A 158 24.20 15.30 3.67
C LEU A 158 25.66 14.89 3.64
N HIS A 159 26.53 15.60 4.34
CA HIS A 159 27.95 15.26 4.43
C HIS A 159 28.17 13.87 5.04
N ARG A 160 27.57 13.60 6.20
CA ARG A 160 27.65 12.29 6.85
C ARG A 160 26.98 11.19 6.02
N GLY A 161 25.84 11.49 5.39
CA GLY A 161 25.12 10.55 4.56
C GLY A 161 25.93 10.09 3.36
N ARG A 162 26.52 11.02 2.61
CA ARG A 162 27.36 10.70 1.45
C ARG A 162 28.59 9.87 1.81
N GLY A 163 29.20 10.12 2.97
CA GLY A 163 30.36 9.34 3.43
C GLY A 163 30.06 7.89 3.81
N LYS A 164 28.79 7.55 4.03
CA LYS A 164 28.35 6.19 4.41
C LYS A 164 27.87 5.34 3.22
N LEU A 165 27.85 5.89 2.01
CA LEU A 165 27.39 5.24 0.81
C LEU A 165 28.46 4.29 0.23
N ILE A 166 28.63 3.11 0.83
CA ILE A 166 29.51 2.04 0.35
C ILE A 166 28.68 0.76 0.22
N GLU A 167 28.72 0.12 -0.96
CA GLU A 167 27.83 -1.02 -1.27
C GLU A 167 28.16 -2.32 -0.53
N PRO A 168 27.17 -2.98 0.07
CA PRO A 168 27.15 -4.43 0.23
C PRO A 168 26.11 -5.10 -0.65
N VAL A 169 26.47 -6.21 -1.27
CA VAL A 169 25.54 -7.11 -1.97
C VAL A 169 24.96 -8.08 -0.96
N TYR A 170 23.63 -8.16 -0.85
CA TYR A 170 22.96 -9.14 -0.01
C TYR A 170 22.08 -10.07 -0.87
N GLN A 171 22.19 -11.36 -0.59
CA GLN A 171 21.25 -12.36 -1.13
C GLN A 171 20.05 -12.47 -0.19
N VAL A 172 18.85 -12.38 -0.75
CA VAL A 172 17.60 -12.62 -0.01
C VAL A 172 17.29 -14.10 -0.11
N GLU A 173 17.28 -14.82 1.00
CA GLU A 173 16.79 -16.18 1.02
C GLU A 173 15.27 -16.19 0.82
N ALA A 174 14.79 -17.10 -0.02
CA ALA A 174 13.36 -17.26 -0.26
C ALA A 174 12.67 -17.87 0.97
N SER A 175 11.58 -17.27 1.41
CA SER A 175 10.73 -17.84 2.46
C SER A 175 10.12 -19.16 1.96
N PRO A 176 10.01 -20.19 2.82
CA PRO A 176 9.27 -21.40 2.48
C PRO A 176 7.86 -21.06 2.00
N LYS A 177 7.41 -21.76 0.95
CA LYS A 177 6.03 -21.56 0.45
C LYS A 177 5.02 -22.19 1.41
N PRO A 178 4.11 -21.42 2.04
CA PRO A 178 3.04 -21.98 2.86
C PRO A 178 2.09 -22.85 2.01
N ALA A 179 1.73 -24.04 2.49
CA ALA A 179 0.85 -24.97 1.77
C ALA A 179 -0.55 -24.37 1.49
N VAL A 180 -1.03 -23.50 2.36
CA VAL A 180 -2.31 -22.80 2.22
C VAL A 180 -2.39 -21.95 0.94
N LEU A 181 -1.27 -21.51 0.38
CA LEU A 181 -1.26 -20.72 -0.86
C LEU A 181 -1.70 -21.53 -2.08
N ASP A 182 -1.31 -22.79 -2.18
CA ASP A 182 -1.77 -23.66 -3.28
C ASP A 182 -3.27 -23.93 -3.16
N ALA A 183 -3.77 -24.13 -1.94
CA ALA A 183 -5.19 -24.29 -1.66
C ALA A 183 -5.98 -23.03 -2.00
N PHE A 184 -5.43 -21.85 -1.69
CA PHE A 184 -6.03 -20.56 -2.06
C PHE A 184 -6.11 -20.41 -3.58
N CYS A 185 -5.02 -20.64 -4.30
CA CYS A 185 -4.99 -20.56 -5.77
C CYS A 185 -6.02 -21.50 -6.41
N ALA A 186 -6.08 -22.75 -5.95
CA ALA A 186 -7.03 -23.74 -6.47
C ALA A 186 -8.48 -23.30 -6.24
N ALA A 187 -8.82 -22.87 -5.02
CA ALA A 187 -10.17 -22.41 -4.67
C ALA A 187 -10.54 -21.13 -5.44
N PHE A 188 -9.60 -20.18 -5.56
CA PHE A 188 -9.83 -18.93 -6.27
C PHE A 188 -10.09 -19.17 -7.76
N ASN A 189 -9.25 -19.97 -8.42
CA ASN A 189 -9.39 -20.29 -9.83
C ASN A 189 -10.65 -21.13 -10.13
N ALA A 190 -11.15 -21.89 -9.15
CA ALA A 190 -12.43 -22.60 -9.24
C ALA A 190 -13.65 -21.69 -8.96
N GLY A 191 -13.44 -20.45 -8.49
CA GLY A 191 -14.52 -19.57 -8.02
C GLY A 191 -15.22 -20.08 -6.77
N ASP A 192 -14.56 -20.94 -6.00
CA ASP A 192 -15.10 -21.60 -4.81
C ASP A 192 -14.95 -20.70 -3.58
N VAL A 193 -15.94 -19.84 -3.37
CA VAL A 193 -15.99 -18.89 -2.25
C VAL A 193 -16.03 -19.63 -0.91
N ASP A 194 -16.72 -20.75 -0.84
CA ASP A 194 -16.83 -21.54 0.41
C ASP A 194 -15.48 -22.12 0.81
N ARG A 195 -14.75 -22.64 -0.16
CA ARG A 195 -13.40 -23.14 0.06
C ARG A 195 -12.44 -22.03 0.47
N LEU A 196 -12.47 -20.87 -0.22
CA LEU A 196 -11.66 -19.69 0.15
C LEU A 196 -11.95 -19.27 1.57
N THR A 197 -13.22 -19.19 1.94
CA THR A 197 -13.67 -18.81 3.28
C THR A 197 -13.17 -19.80 4.34
N SER A 198 -13.17 -21.10 4.03
CA SER A 198 -12.70 -22.16 4.94
C SER A 198 -11.19 -22.08 5.23
N LEU A 199 -10.41 -21.35 4.43
CA LEU A 199 -8.98 -21.14 4.67
C LEU A 199 -8.70 -20.02 5.69
N LEU A 200 -9.69 -19.20 6.04
CA LEU A 200 -9.53 -18.06 6.94
C LEU A 200 -9.61 -18.49 8.41
N LEU A 201 -8.85 -17.82 9.28
CA LEU A 201 -9.13 -17.80 10.71
C LEU A 201 -10.38 -16.95 10.98
N ASP A 202 -11.05 -17.21 12.12
CA ASP A 202 -12.25 -16.45 12.53
C ASP A 202 -11.97 -14.97 12.74
N THR A 203 -10.73 -14.62 13.06
CA THR A 203 -10.24 -13.26 13.25
C THR A 203 -9.50 -12.70 12.03
N ALA A 204 -9.52 -13.41 10.89
CA ALA A 204 -8.79 -12.99 9.71
C ALA A 204 -9.26 -11.62 9.21
N GLU A 205 -8.28 -10.82 8.77
CA GLU A 205 -8.51 -9.52 8.15
C GLU A 205 -8.42 -9.65 6.63
N ILE A 206 -9.46 -9.18 5.95
CA ILE A 206 -9.51 -9.12 4.48
C ILE A 206 -9.62 -7.68 4.06
N GLU A 207 -8.63 -7.21 3.33
CA GLU A 207 -8.51 -5.83 2.91
C GLU A 207 -8.42 -5.74 1.39
N VAL A 208 -9.30 -4.97 0.76
CA VAL A 208 -9.05 -4.37 -0.55
C VAL A 208 -8.44 -3.00 -0.28
N VAL A 209 -7.14 -2.90 -0.49
CA VAL A 209 -6.35 -1.73 -0.08
C VAL A 209 -6.95 -0.44 -0.63
N ARG A 210 -7.24 0.52 0.26
CA ARG A 210 -7.88 1.83 0.00
C ARG A 210 -9.38 1.78 -0.29
N VAL A 211 -10.01 0.62 -0.22
CA VAL A 211 -11.45 0.49 -0.48
C VAL A 211 -12.19 0.14 0.80
N HIS A 212 -11.89 -1.01 1.38
CA HIS A 212 -12.53 -1.46 2.61
C HIS A 212 -11.74 -2.56 3.29
N THR A 213 -12.01 -2.75 4.58
CA THR A 213 -11.50 -3.85 5.39
C THR A 213 -12.66 -4.59 6.03
N GLU A 214 -12.60 -5.90 6.02
CA GLU A 214 -13.58 -6.81 6.60
C GLU A 214 -12.89 -7.76 7.55
N TYR A 215 -13.64 -8.29 8.52
CA TYR A 215 -13.12 -9.21 9.52
C TYR A 215 -13.93 -10.49 9.54
N GLY A 216 -13.22 -11.62 9.54
CA GLY A 216 -13.76 -12.96 9.65
C GLY A 216 -14.34 -13.53 8.35
N PRO A 217 -14.54 -14.87 8.35
CA PRO A 217 -14.93 -15.64 7.16
C PRO A 217 -16.27 -15.21 6.56
N GLU A 218 -17.26 -14.87 7.39
CA GLU A 218 -18.61 -14.54 6.93
C GLU A 218 -18.66 -13.19 6.20
N ALA A 219 -17.90 -12.19 6.67
CA ALA A 219 -17.79 -10.91 5.98
C ALA A 219 -17.05 -11.07 4.64
N ALA A 220 -15.93 -11.80 4.63
CA ALA A 220 -15.16 -12.11 3.44
C ALA A 220 -15.99 -12.83 2.36
N ARG A 221 -16.85 -13.77 2.80
CA ARG A 221 -17.76 -14.50 1.92
C ARG A 221 -18.76 -13.59 1.21
N ARG A 222 -19.30 -12.60 1.93
CA ARG A 222 -20.32 -11.69 1.40
C ARG A 222 -19.74 -10.55 0.57
N GLY A 223 -18.54 -10.07 0.92
CA GLY A 223 -17.91 -8.88 0.37
C GLY A 223 -16.60 -9.14 -0.35
N GLY A 224 -15.50 -9.24 0.38
CA GLY A 224 -14.15 -9.23 -0.17
C GLY A 224 -13.89 -10.27 -1.25
N PHE A 225 -14.19 -11.54 -1.01
CA PHE A 225 -13.99 -12.59 -2.02
C PHE A 225 -14.96 -12.48 -3.20
N GLN A 226 -16.20 -12.05 -2.96
CA GLN A 226 -17.13 -11.79 -4.06
C GLN A 226 -16.60 -10.67 -4.97
N GLY A 227 -16.07 -9.60 -4.37
CA GLY A 227 -15.47 -8.49 -5.11
C GLY A 227 -14.21 -8.91 -5.89
N MET A 228 -13.33 -9.67 -5.28
CA MET A 228 -12.09 -10.16 -5.92
C MET A 228 -12.37 -11.11 -7.07
N LEU A 229 -13.36 -12.02 -6.92
CA LEU A 229 -13.70 -13.04 -7.93
C LEU A 229 -14.56 -12.50 -9.06
N PHE A 230 -15.60 -11.75 -8.71
CA PHE A 230 -16.64 -11.41 -9.67
C PHE A 230 -16.67 -9.91 -10.01
N GLY A 231 -15.79 -9.14 -9.38
CA GLY A 231 -15.71 -7.71 -9.56
C GLY A 231 -16.99 -7.01 -9.13
N THR A 232 -17.14 -5.78 -9.55
CA THR A 232 -18.32 -4.97 -9.24
C THR A 232 -19.58 -5.41 -9.97
N ARG A 233 -19.51 -6.38 -10.89
CA ARG A 233 -20.69 -6.87 -11.63
C ARG A 233 -21.82 -7.38 -10.75
N ARG A 234 -21.50 -7.96 -9.57
CA ARG A 234 -22.52 -8.44 -8.62
C ARG A 234 -22.89 -7.41 -7.54
N LEU A 235 -21.98 -6.45 -7.29
CA LEU A 235 -22.18 -5.44 -6.24
C LEU A 235 -22.81 -4.16 -6.78
N ALA A 236 -22.82 -3.98 -8.10
CA ALA A 236 -23.32 -2.77 -8.71
C ALA A 236 -24.81 -2.89 -8.99
N ASP A 237 -25.60 -2.08 -8.31
CA ASP A 237 -26.96 -1.76 -8.71
C ASP A 237 -26.94 -1.19 -10.14
N PRO A 238 -27.68 -1.78 -11.12
CA PRO A 238 -27.77 -1.26 -12.47
C PRO A 238 -28.11 0.24 -12.52
N ALA A 239 -28.86 0.75 -11.55
CA ALA A 239 -29.20 2.17 -11.45
C ALA A 239 -27.97 3.05 -11.13
N ARG A 240 -27.01 2.54 -10.38
CA ARG A 240 -25.72 3.22 -10.09
C ARG A 240 -24.75 3.15 -11.26
N LEU A 241 -24.89 2.16 -12.13
CA LEU A 241 -24.07 1.97 -13.32
C LEU A 241 -24.49 2.90 -14.48
N ALA A 242 -25.72 3.37 -14.49
CA ALA A 242 -26.30 4.13 -15.59
C ALA A 242 -25.63 5.51 -15.84
N GLY A 243 -24.88 6.02 -14.87
CA GLY A 243 -24.16 7.31 -15.01
C GLY A 243 -22.66 7.18 -15.24
N LEU A 244 -22.08 5.96 -15.31
CA LEU A 244 -20.64 5.77 -15.41
C LEU A 244 -20.19 5.58 -16.86
N ASP A 245 -18.99 6.08 -17.20
CA ASP A 245 -18.41 5.94 -18.52
C ASP A 245 -18.31 4.45 -18.92
N PRO A 246 -18.89 4.06 -20.07
CA PRO A 246 -18.76 2.69 -20.61
C PRO A 246 -17.32 2.22 -20.79
N ALA A 247 -16.36 3.15 -20.98
CA ALA A 247 -14.93 2.83 -21.05
C ALA A 247 -14.37 2.40 -19.69
N PHE A 248 -14.88 2.97 -18.60
CA PHE A 248 -14.53 2.56 -17.24
C PHE A 248 -14.89 1.09 -17.01
N PHE A 249 -16.11 0.67 -17.37
CA PHE A 249 -16.55 -0.72 -17.21
C PHE A 249 -15.78 -1.70 -18.06
N ARG A 250 -15.50 -1.34 -19.31
CA ARG A 250 -14.69 -2.19 -20.21
C ARG A 250 -13.26 -2.41 -19.69
N ASN A 251 -12.72 -1.43 -18.96
CA ASN A 251 -11.36 -1.47 -18.44
C ASN A 251 -11.26 -2.00 -17.00
N VAL A 252 -12.32 -1.86 -16.20
CA VAL A 252 -12.31 -2.16 -14.75
C VAL A 252 -13.04 -3.47 -14.42
N LEU A 253 -13.92 -3.96 -15.30
CA LEU A 253 -14.68 -5.19 -15.09
C LEU A 253 -14.33 -6.27 -16.12
N PRO A 254 -13.09 -6.70 -16.18
CA PRO A 254 -12.73 -7.87 -16.99
C PRO A 254 -13.38 -9.12 -16.38
N GLN A 255 -13.25 -10.22 -17.08
CA GLN A 255 -13.73 -11.54 -16.63
C GLN A 255 -13.09 -11.94 -15.29
N VAL A 256 -13.60 -13.02 -14.67
CA VAL A 256 -13.02 -13.60 -13.45
C VAL A 256 -11.51 -13.76 -13.64
N PRO A 257 -10.68 -13.22 -12.75
CA PRO A 257 -9.24 -13.33 -12.88
C PRO A 257 -8.76 -14.76 -12.64
N ARG A 258 -7.69 -15.13 -13.30
CA ARG A 258 -6.90 -16.31 -12.98
C ARG A 258 -5.79 -15.91 -12.02
N VAL A 259 -5.58 -16.66 -10.96
CA VAL A 259 -4.53 -16.41 -9.97
C VAL A 259 -3.40 -17.42 -10.10
N GLU A 260 -2.18 -16.95 -10.00
CA GLU A 260 -0.98 -17.78 -9.89
C GLU A 260 0.00 -17.23 -8.86
N LEU A 261 0.85 -18.11 -8.33
CA LEU A 261 1.90 -17.74 -7.40
C LEU A 261 3.15 -17.26 -8.13
N ARG A 262 3.72 -16.16 -7.65
CA ARG A 262 5.04 -15.66 -8.05
C ARG A 262 5.88 -15.35 -6.81
N LEU A 263 7.14 -15.74 -6.86
CA LEU A 263 8.12 -15.36 -5.84
C LEU A 263 8.73 -14.00 -6.22
N HIS A 264 8.63 -13.04 -5.31
CA HIS A 264 9.21 -11.71 -5.49
C HIS A 264 9.95 -11.29 -4.22
N ARG A 265 11.25 -11.06 -4.34
CA ARG A 265 12.12 -10.63 -3.21
C ARG A 265 11.95 -11.50 -1.95
N GLY A 266 11.85 -12.82 -2.12
CA GLY A 266 11.70 -13.78 -1.02
C GLY A 266 10.27 -13.94 -0.48
N GLU A 267 9.29 -13.19 -0.98
CA GLU A 267 7.87 -13.26 -0.61
C GLU A 267 7.04 -13.91 -1.73
N TRP A 268 6.10 -14.78 -1.38
CA TRP A 268 5.15 -15.36 -2.32
C TRP A 268 3.96 -14.45 -2.51
N LEU A 269 3.69 -14.07 -3.75
CA LEU A 269 2.60 -13.18 -4.15
C LEU A 269 1.58 -13.95 -4.99
N LEU A 270 0.31 -13.63 -4.81
CA LEU A 270 -0.80 -14.09 -5.62
C LEU A 270 -1.06 -13.04 -6.71
N VAL A 271 -0.71 -13.38 -7.95
CA VAL A 271 -0.82 -12.46 -9.10
C VAL A 271 -2.11 -12.76 -9.84
N HIS A 272 -2.95 -11.73 -10.01
CA HIS A 272 -4.25 -11.84 -10.66
C HIS A 272 -4.17 -11.40 -12.12
N TRP A 273 -4.40 -12.35 -13.01
CA TRP A 273 -4.43 -12.18 -14.44
C TRP A 273 -5.83 -11.95 -14.96
N TYR A 274 -5.99 -10.97 -15.80
CA TYR A 274 -7.24 -10.63 -16.45
C TYR A 274 -7.09 -10.69 -17.97
N ALA A 275 -8.06 -11.33 -18.64
CA ALA A 275 -8.09 -11.41 -20.08
C ALA A 275 -8.52 -10.08 -20.69
N HIS A 276 -7.81 -9.64 -21.72
CA HIS A 276 -8.10 -8.46 -22.52
C HIS A 276 -8.06 -8.82 -24.00
N SER A 277 -8.62 -7.97 -24.86
CA SER A 277 -8.68 -8.21 -26.31
C SER A 277 -7.31 -8.29 -26.99
N ASP A 278 -6.28 -7.73 -26.35
CA ASP A 278 -4.89 -7.67 -26.82
C ASP A 278 -3.91 -8.52 -25.99
N GLY A 279 -4.44 -9.39 -25.13
CA GLY A 279 -3.66 -10.32 -24.31
C GLY A 279 -3.92 -10.17 -22.82
N ASP A 280 -3.48 -11.17 -22.06
CA ASP A 280 -3.63 -11.17 -20.60
C ASP A 280 -2.72 -10.13 -19.95
N ALA A 281 -3.22 -9.48 -18.89
CA ALA A 281 -2.43 -8.55 -18.10
C ALA A 281 -2.76 -8.67 -16.60
N VAL A 282 -1.76 -8.39 -15.78
CA VAL A 282 -1.91 -8.30 -14.32
C VAL A 282 -2.63 -7.00 -13.97
N ARG A 283 -3.63 -7.08 -13.10
CA ARG A 283 -4.35 -5.89 -12.59
C ARG A 283 -4.44 -5.84 -11.08
N ALA A 284 -4.13 -6.94 -10.39
CA ALA A 284 -4.09 -6.98 -8.95
C ALA A 284 -3.01 -7.96 -8.46
N ILE A 285 -2.53 -7.71 -7.27
CA ILE A 285 -1.68 -8.63 -6.52
C ILE A 285 -2.28 -8.78 -5.12
N THR A 286 -2.36 -10.01 -4.63
CA THR A 286 -2.77 -10.27 -3.26
C THR A 286 -1.58 -10.77 -2.45
N ARG A 287 -1.37 -10.15 -1.29
CA ARG A 287 -0.49 -10.64 -0.24
C ARG A 287 -1.32 -11.35 0.81
N VAL A 288 -0.77 -12.40 1.38
CA VAL A 288 -1.41 -13.11 2.47
C VAL A 288 -0.44 -13.36 3.61
N GLU A 289 -0.97 -13.37 4.81
CA GLU A 289 -0.29 -13.82 6.01
C GLU A 289 -1.00 -15.08 6.51
N ALA A 290 -0.24 -16.06 6.99
CA ALA A 290 -0.77 -17.34 7.41
C ALA A 290 -0.17 -17.76 8.76
N ASP A 291 -0.97 -18.46 9.55
CA ASP A 291 -0.53 -19.21 10.72
C ASP A 291 -0.89 -20.69 10.48
N GLY A 292 0.16 -21.50 10.28
CA GLY A 292 0.02 -22.88 9.85
C GLY A 292 -0.68 -23.03 8.50
N ASP A 293 -1.85 -23.68 8.50
CA ASP A 293 -2.69 -23.94 7.33
C ASP A 293 -3.85 -22.95 7.14
N ARG A 294 -3.90 -21.89 7.95
CA ARG A 294 -4.97 -20.89 7.96
C ARG A 294 -4.43 -19.49 7.67
N LEU A 295 -5.23 -18.72 6.95
CA LEU A 295 -4.93 -17.32 6.63
C LEU A 295 -5.37 -16.40 7.76
N THR A 296 -4.46 -15.55 8.21
CA THR A 296 -4.70 -14.50 9.21
C THR A 296 -5.01 -13.18 8.57
N ARG A 297 -4.45 -12.94 7.37
CA ARG A 297 -4.65 -11.68 6.64
C ARG A 297 -4.59 -11.90 5.13
N VAL A 298 -5.48 -11.22 4.41
CA VAL A 298 -5.53 -11.16 2.95
C VAL A 298 -5.60 -9.69 2.54
N ARG A 299 -4.57 -9.20 1.85
CA ARG A 299 -4.52 -7.82 1.34
C ARG A 299 -4.48 -7.82 -0.17
N ASN A 300 -5.54 -7.34 -0.80
CA ASN A 300 -5.66 -7.22 -2.25
C ASN A 300 -5.29 -5.81 -2.71
N TYR A 301 -4.25 -5.71 -3.50
CA TYR A 301 -3.75 -4.47 -4.11
C TYR A 301 -4.32 -4.36 -5.52
N PHE A 302 -5.38 -3.60 -5.68
CA PHE A 302 -6.07 -3.37 -6.95
C PHE A 302 -5.97 -1.92 -7.40
N TYR A 303 -6.11 -0.97 -6.48
CA TYR A 303 -6.06 0.47 -6.74
C TYR A 303 -4.73 1.11 -6.31
N THR A 304 -3.63 0.40 -6.53
CA THR A 304 -2.28 0.79 -6.14
C THR A 304 -1.31 0.73 -7.33
N PRO A 305 -1.52 1.55 -8.37
CA PRO A 305 -0.79 1.42 -9.63
C PRO A 305 0.72 1.55 -9.48
N ASP A 306 1.21 2.34 -8.52
CA ASP A 306 2.66 2.52 -8.31
C ASP A 306 3.31 1.21 -7.84
N VAL A 307 2.72 0.55 -6.85
CA VAL A 307 3.19 -0.74 -6.32
C VAL A 307 3.11 -1.84 -7.38
N LEU A 308 1.93 -1.94 -8.02
CA LEU A 308 1.69 -2.97 -9.04
C LEU A 308 2.63 -2.79 -10.22
N GLY A 309 2.82 -1.55 -10.68
CA GLY A 309 3.72 -1.22 -11.78
C GLY A 309 5.17 -1.58 -11.48
N GLU A 310 5.66 -1.27 -10.25
CA GLU A 310 7.01 -1.64 -9.81
C GLU A 310 7.21 -3.15 -9.79
N ILE A 311 6.30 -3.89 -9.14
CA ILE A 311 6.43 -5.34 -8.99
C ILE A 311 6.29 -6.05 -10.34
N CYS A 312 5.32 -5.64 -11.16
CA CYS A 312 5.14 -6.22 -12.49
C CYS A 312 6.36 -5.95 -13.40
N ALA A 313 6.97 -4.77 -13.32
CA ALA A 313 8.20 -4.47 -14.07
C ALA A 313 9.36 -5.36 -13.62
N GLU A 314 9.56 -5.58 -12.32
CA GLU A 314 10.59 -6.47 -11.79
C GLU A 314 10.36 -7.94 -12.17
N LEU A 315 9.11 -8.38 -12.18
CA LEU A 315 8.72 -9.74 -12.58
C LEU A 315 8.58 -9.90 -14.11
N GLN A 316 8.77 -8.83 -14.89
CA GLN A 316 8.58 -8.79 -16.34
C GLN A 316 7.17 -9.24 -16.78
N LEU A 317 6.15 -8.81 -16.03
CA LEU A 317 4.75 -9.14 -16.29
C LEU A 317 4.04 -7.94 -16.94
N PRO A 318 3.17 -8.19 -17.96
CA PRO A 318 2.32 -7.13 -18.49
C PRO A 318 1.35 -6.64 -17.43
N PHE A 319 1.25 -5.32 -17.29
CA PHE A 319 0.46 -4.66 -16.25
C PHE A 319 -0.54 -3.66 -16.85
N ARG A 320 -1.75 -3.63 -16.29
CA ARG A 320 -2.75 -2.59 -16.55
C ARG A 320 -3.26 -1.97 -15.27
N SER A 321 -3.16 -0.66 -15.19
CA SER A 321 -3.62 0.10 -14.03
C SER A 321 -5.15 0.16 -13.94
N ASN A 322 -5.66 0.11 -12.70
CA ASN A 322 -7.05 0.41 -12.36
C ASN A 322 -7.20 1.85 -11.83
N GLY A 323 -6.13 2.66 -11.87
CA GLY A 323 -6.09 3.96 -11.22
C GLY A 323 -5.97 3.86 -9.70
N TYR A 324 -6.21 4.97 -9.02
CA TYR A 324 -6.05 5.09 -7.56
C TYR A 324 -7.37 5.02 -6.79
N ARG A 325 -8.52 4.98 -7.48
CA ARG A 325 -9.84 5.12 -6.86
C ARG A 325 -10.78 4.01 -7.28
N TYR A 326 -11.59 3.55 -6.32
CA TYR A 326 -12.67 2.61 -6.57
C TYR A 326 -13.77 3.20 -7.44
N TRP A 327 -14.11 4.48 -7.20
CA TRP A 327 -15.11 5.24 -7.96
C TRP A 327 -14.52 6.59 -8.39
N LYS A 328 -14.66 6.93 -9.67
CA LYS A 328 -14.72 8.31 -10.11
C LYS A 328 -16.18 8.67 -10.22
N GLU A 329 -16.65 9.57 -9.36
CA GLU A 329 -17.87 10.31 -9.69
C GLU A 329 -17.55 11.17 -10.91
N ALA A 330 -18.41 11.03 -11.92
CA ALA A 330 -18.34 11.81 -13.14
C ALA A 330 -18.68 13.28 -12.87
#